data_afd7201f9f89de60f3c1a12fcdffa7c9
#
_entry.id   afd7201f9f89de60f3c1a12fcdffa7c9
#
_cell.length_a   1.000
_cell.length_b   1.000
_cell.length_c   1.000
_cell.angle_alpha   90.00
_cell.angle_beta   90.00
_cell.angle_gamma   90.00
#
_symmetry.space_group_name_H-M   'P 1'
#
loop_
_entity.id
_entity.type
_entity.pdbx_description
1 polymer ?
#
loop_
_entity_poly.entity_id
_entity_poly.type
_entity_poly.pdbx_seq_one_letter_code
_entity_poly.pdbx_strand_id
1 'polypeptide(L)'
;EPVEVKVVTLGQMADNVKIRPLSQGISYNKVGEHALTFRLERPAKLSVEFGGDRMGNLHLFANAVETETYDGTEGEGVVVWDGGSKDIFRKDCRLIYFGPGVHKPKDLPNGEIDVPSNCTVYLAPGALVKAKLRVDRAKNVRIVGRGMLFQPLRGVEITRSRNVHVEGITVVNPQHYTILGGESRKVTVRNVKSFSS
;
A
#
# COMPACT_ATOMS: atom_id res chain seq x y z
N GLU A 1 12.96 16.19 -0.35
CA GLU A 1 14.22 16.31 -1.09
C GLU A 1 14.05 15.82 -2.51
N PRO A 2 14.74 16.44 -3.49
CA PRO A 2 14.81 15.96 -4.85
C PRO A 2 15.49 14.58 -4.91
N VAL A 3 15.02 13.72 -5.81
CA VAL A 3 15.56 12.35 -6.00
C VAL A 3 15.92 12.14 -7.45
N GLU A 4 17.05 11.52 -7.71
CA GLU A 4 17.37 11.00 -9.01
C GLU A 4 16.84 9.56 -9.13
N VAL A 5 16.15 9.30 -10.22
CA VAL A 5 15.58 7.98 -10.54
C VAL A 5 16.32 7.43 -11.74
N LYS A 6 16.89 6.23 -11.58
CA LYS A 6 17.43 5.44 -12.69
C LYS A 6 16.51 4.27 -12.99
N VAL A 7 16.04 4.18 -14.22
CA VAL A 7 15.23 3.07 -14.72
C VAL A 7 16.09 2.24 -15.66
N VAL A 8 16.10 0.92 -15.45
CA VAL A 8 16.82 -0.05 -16.30
C VAL A 8 15.80 -1.01 -16.86
N THR A 9 15.78 -1.18 -18.17
CA THR A 9 14.92 -2.15 -18.86
C THR A 9 15.63 -3.50 -18.99
N LEU A 10 14.87 -4.57 -18.76
CA LEU A 10 15.36 -5.93 -18.93
C LEU A 10 14.85 -6.49 -20.27
N GLY A 11 15.74 -6.55 -21.26
CA GLY A 11 15.45 -7.18 -22.55
C GLY A 11 14.84 -6.30 -23.65
N GLN A 12 14.39 -5.07 -23.33
CA GLN A 12 13.93 -4.12 -24.35
C GLN A 12 14.77 -2.84 -24.34
N MET A 13 14.82 -2.14 -25.46
CA MET A 13 15.53 -0.86 -25.54
C MET A 13 14.71 0.25 -24.85
N ALA A 14 15.42 1.19 -24.24
CA ALA A 14 14.82 2.39 -23.64
C ALA A 14 14.54 3.45 -24.71
N ASP A 15 13.74 3.09 -25.72
CA ASP A 15 13.39 3.95 -26.85
C ASP A 15 11.95 4.48 -26.76
N ASN A 16 11.70 5.60 -27.45
CA ASN A 16 10.39 6.24 -27.50
C ASN A 16 9.71 6.32 -26.12
N VAL A 17 10.48 6.79 -25.13
CA VAL A 17 10.03 6.83 -23.73
C VAL A 17 9.08 7.99 -23.52
N LYS A 18 7.99 7.73 -22.80
CA LYS A 18 7.07 8.76 -22.30
C LYS A 18 6.88 8.60 -20.81
N ILE A 19 7.09 9.69 -20.07
CA ILE A 19 6.83 9.74 -18.63
C ILE A 19 5.50 10.47 -18.40
N ARG A 20 4.50 9.77 -17.91
CA ARG A 20 3.16 10.33 -17.68
C ARG A 20 2.88 10.58 -16.20
N PRO A 21 2.03 11.58 -15.89
CA PRO A 21 1.31 12.45 -16.83
C PRO A 21 2.23 13.47 -17.49
N LEU A 22 2.06 13.69 -18.80
CA LEU A 22 2.89 14.62 -19.57
C LEU A 22 2.87 16.06 -19.03
N SER A 23 1.80 16.42 -18.32
CA SER A 23 1.65 17.73 -17.68
C SER A 23 2.69 18.01 -16.59
N GLN A 24 3.40 16.98 -16.10
CA GLN A 24 4.49 17.18 -15.13
C GLN A 24 5.80 17.64 -15.80
N GLY A 25 5.92 17.55 -17.12
CA GLY A 25 7.08 18.04 -17.87
C GLY A 25 8.41 17.40 -17.47
N ILE A 26 8.39 16.13 -17.05
CA ILE A 26 9.60 15.43 -16.58
C ILE A 26 10.46 15.09 -17.80
N SER A 27 11.64 15.71 -17.86
CA SER A 27 12.68 15.37 -18.84
C SER A 27 13.51 14.21 -18.35
N TYR A 28 14.03 13.40 -19.28
CA TYR A 28 14.90 12.28 -18.95
C TYR A 28 16.16 12.29 -19.83
N ASN A 29 17.23 11.66 -19.33
CA ASN A 29 18.46 11.40 -20.07
C ASN A 29 18.59 9.90 -20.34
N LYS A 30 18.90 9.51 -21.58
CA LYS A 30 19.26 8.12 -21.88
C LYS A 30 20.65 7.80 -21.36
N VAL A 31 20.81 6.61 -20.78
CA VAL A 31 22.07 6.09 -20.28
C VAL A 31 22.32 4.73 -20.95
N GLY A 32 22.92 4.79 -22.15
CA GLY A 32 23.04 3.61 -23.00
C GLY A 32 21.70 3.17 -23.62
N GLU A 33 21.61 1.93 -24.05
CA GLU A 33 20.45 1.40 -24.78
C GLU A 33 19.31 0.96 -23.87
N HIS A 34 19.61 0.61 -22.63
CA HIS A 34 18.68 -0.06 -21.71
C HIS A 34 18.39 0.75 -20.45
N ALA A 35 18.84 1.98 -20.34
CA ALA A 35 18.60 2.77 -19.14
C ALA A 35 18.31 4.23 -19.43
N LEU A 36 17.60 4.85 -18.50
CA LEU A 36 17.38 6.29 -18.47
C LEU A 36 17.43 6.81 -17.03
N THR A 37 17.71 8.09 -16.88
CA THR A 37 17.64 8.80 -15.61
C THR A 37 16.76 10.03 -15.74
N PHE A 38 16.08 10.36 -14.66
CA PHE A 38 15.34 11.62 -14.51
C PHE A 38 15.29 12.05 -13.06
N ARG A 39 15.01 13.32 -12.83
CA ARG A 39 14.95 13.90 -11.50
C ARG A 39 13.51 14.19 -11.11
N LEU A 40 13.18 13.90 -9.87
CA LEU A 40 11.91 14.25 -9.23
C LEU A 40 12.17 15.29 -8.16
N GLU A 41 11.54 16.46 -8.29
CA GLU A 41 11.63 17.55 -7.32
C GLU A 41 10.61 17.40 -6.18
N ARG A 42 9.62 16.55 -6.35
CA ARG A 42 8.52 16.33 -5.41
C ARG A 42 7.92 14.92 -5.56
N PRO A 43 7.17 14.44 -4.58
CA PRO A 43 6.42 13.20 -4.70
C PRO A 43 5.57 13.17 -5.97
N ALA A 44 5.62 12.03 -6.69
CA ALA A 44 4.92 11.85 -7.96
C ALA A 44 4.41 10.42 -8.14
N LYS A 45 3.34 10.28 -8.90
CA LYS A 45 2.83 9.00 -9.39
C LYS A 45 2.97 9.00 -10.89
N LEU A 46 3.80 8.13 -11.41
CA LEU A 46 4.21 8.14 -12.80
C LEU A 46 3.99 6.79 -13.46
N SER A 47 3.76 6.84 -14.77
CA SER A 47 3.88 5.72 -15.67
C SER A 47 5.02 6.03 -16.64
N VAL A 48 6.00 5.15 -16.70
CA VAL A 48 7.10 5.22 -17.67
C VAL A 48 6.82 4.20 -18.75
N GLU A 49 6.51 4.69 -19.95
CA GLU A 49 6.17 3.90 -21.13
C GLU A 49 7.40 3.76 -22.02
N PHE A 50 7.58 2.61 -22.65
CA PHE A 50 8.67 2.29 -23.56
C PHE A 50 8.12 1.82 -24.90
N GLY A 51 8.79 2.19 -26.02
CA GLY A 51 8.42 1.72 -27.36
C GLY A 51 7.04 2.16 -27.85
N GLY A 52 6.35 3.04 -27.11
CA GLY A 52 4.98 3.44 -27.41
C GLY A 52 3.90 2.49 -26.86
N ASP A 53 4.31 1.43 -26.18
CA ASP A 53 3.39 0.49 -25.51
C ASP A 53 2.95 1.06 -24.16
N ARG A 54 1.64 1.00 -23.89
CA ARG A 54 1.03 1.41 -22.62
C ARG A 54 0.80 0.24 -21.66
N MET A 55 0.85 -0.98 -22.15
CA MET A 55 0.56 -2.17 -21.33
C MET A 55 1.82 -2.66 -20.60
N GLY A 56 3.00 -2.52 -21.21
CA GLY A 56 4.28 -2.90 -20.62
C GLY A 56 4.99 -1.76 -19.87
N ASN A 57 4.26 -0.86 -19.25
CA ASN A 57 4.82 0.31 -18.59
C ASN A 57 5.28 0.04 -17.15
N LEU A 58 6.20 0.88 -16.68
CA LEU A 58 6.60 0.90 -15.27
C LEU A 58 5.74 1.90 -14.48
N HIS A 59 5.04 1.43 -13.46
CA HIS A 59 4.38 2.29 -12.49
C HIS A 59 5.34 2.69 -11.37
N LEU A 60 5.68 3.97 -11.30
CA LEU A 60 6.55 4.52 -10.27
C LEU A 60 5.76 5.39 -9.29
N PHE A 61 5.79 5.05 -8.01
CA PHE A 61 5.14 5.79 -6.93
C PHE A 61 6.18 6.37 -5.98
N ALA A 62 6.70 7.55 -6.30
CA ALA A 62 7.52 8.32 -5.37
C ALA A 62 6.59 8.97 -4.35
N ASN A 63 6.47 8.36 -3.19
CA ASN A 63 5.64 8.88 -2.10
C ASN A 63 6.41 9.93 -1.28
N ALA A 64 5.68 10.81 -0.60
CA ALA A 64 6.27 11.60 0.47
C ALA A 64 6.83 10.68 1.57
N VAL A 65 7.84 11.16 2.26
CA VAL A 65 8.37 10.47 3.46
C VAL A 65 7.22 10.30 4.46
N GLU A 66 7.14 9.14 5.08
CA GLU A 66 6.16 8.91 6.15
C GLU A 66 6.52 9.76 7.36
N THR A 67 5.55 10.49 7.85
CA THR A 67 5.70 11.32 9.05
C THR A 67 5.41 10.54 10.33
N GLU A 68 4.82 9.38 10.20
CA GLU A 68 4.42 8.51 11.30
C GLU A 68 4.75 7.06 10.93
N THR A 69 5.75 6.52 11.58
CA THR A 69 6.24 5.16 11.37
C THR A 69 6.23 4.39 12.68
N TYR A 70 6.12 3.08 12.57
CA TYR A 70 6.15 2.15 13.70
C TYR A 70 7.25 1.12 13.43
N ASP A 71 7.97 0.74 14.45
CA ASP A 71 9.12 -0.20 14.36
C ASP A 71 8.80 -1.61 14.86
N GLY A 72 7.56 -1.81 15.33
CA GLY A 72 7.13 -3.10 15.90
C GLY A 72 7.71 -3.39 17.27
N THR A 73 8.18 -2.37 17.99
CA THR A 73 8.60 -2.54 19.39
C THR A 73 7.44 -3.06 20.23
N GLU A 74 7.68 -4.17 20.92
CA GLU A 74 6.70 -4.79 21.81
C GLU A 74 6.29 -3.84 22.93
N GLY A 75 5.01 -3.89 23.30
CA GLY A 75 4.46 -3.04 24.36
C GLY A 75 3.00 -3.32 24.62
N GLU A 76 2.44 -2.64 25.61
CA GLU A 76 1.03 -2.77 25.94
C GLU A 76 0.13 -2.40 24.75
N GLY A 77 -0.74 -3.31 24.34
CA GLY A 77 -1.65 -3.13 23.21
C GLY A 77 -0.97 -3.19 21.82
N VAL A 78 0.29 -3.58 21.73
CA VAL A 78 1.00 -3.83 20.48
C VAL A 78 0.98 -5.31 20.14
N VAL A 79 0.55 -5.62 18.93
CA VAL A 79 0.59 -6.97 18.36
C VAL A 79 1.52 -6.95 17.16
N VAL A 80 2.68 -7.54 17.29
CA VAL A 80 3.57 -7.82 16.16
C VAL A 80 3.11 -9.12 15.52
N TRP A 81 2.73 -9.04 14.24
CA TRP A 81 2.22 -10.22 13.56
C TRP A 81 3.35 -11.19 13.21
N ASP A 82 3.32 -12.37 13.79
CA ASP A 82 4.27 -13.48 13.59
C ASP A 82 3.74 -14.63 12.73
N GLY A 83 2.51 -14.49 12.21
CA GLY A 83 1.87 -15.51 11.37
C GLY A 83 0.87 -16.43 12.09
N GLY A 84 0.74 -16.36 13.41
CA GLY A 84 -0.12 -17.27 14.19
C GLY A 84 -0.75 -16.65 15.45
N SER A 85 -0.46 -15.41 15.75
CA SER A 85 -0.96 -14.78 16.98
C SER A 85 -2.48 -14.60 16.96
N LYS A 86 -3.17 -15.21 17.93
CA LYS A 86 -4.59 -14.95 18.22
C LYS A 86 -4.80 -13.57 18.85
N ASP A 87 -3.73 -12.89 19.20
CA ASP A 87 -3.77 -11.62 19.94
C ASP A 87 -4.29 -10.45 19.11
N ILE A 88 -4.33 -10.55 17.77
CA ILE A 88 -4.95 -9.53 16.91
C ILE A 88 -6.45 -9.34 17.17
N PHE A 89 -7.09 -10.29 17.86
CA PHE A 89 -8.50 -10.18 18.25
C PHE A 89 -8.70 -9.55 19.63
N ARG A 90 -7.62 -9.10 20.27
CA ARG A 90 -7.72 -8.42 21.57
C ARG A 90 -8.44 -7.09 21.43
N LYS A 91 -9.41 -6.86 22.28
CA LYS A 91 -10.19 -5.61 22.29
C LYS A 91 -9.37 -4.38 22.73
N ASP A 92 -8.27 -4.60 23.42
CA ASP A 92 -7.33 -3.58 23.90
C ASP A 92 -6.15 -3.33 22.94
N CYS A 93 -6.16 -3.96 21.76
CA CYS A 93 -5.14 -3.75 20.74
C CYS A 93 -5.14 -2.31 20.25
N ARG A 94 -3.98 -1.65 20.32
CA ARG A 94 -3.75 -0.28 19.84
C ARG A 94 -2.99 -0.24 18.52
N LEU A 95 -2.13 -1.23 18.32
CA LEU A 95 -1.31 -1.37 17.12
C LEU A 95 -1.25 -2.83 16.68
N ILE A 96 -1.57 -3.08 15.41
CA ILE A 96 -1.24 -4.32 14.72
C ILE A 96 -0.13 -4.00 13.74
N TYR A 97 1.06 -4.53 13.96
CA TYR A 97 2.24 -4.28 13.15
C TYR A 97 2.56 -5.47 12.25
N PHE A 98 2.63 -5.21 10.96
CA PHE A 98 3.14 -6.15 9.96
C PHE A 98 4.50 -5.68 9.50
N GLY A 99 5.58 -6.34 9.93
CA GLY A 99 6.94 -6.08 9.49
C GLY A 99 7.18 -6.52 8.03
N PRO A 100 8.38 -6.25 7.47
CA PRO A 100 8.74 -6.75 6.15
C PRO A 100 8.63 -8.28 6.07
N GLY A 101 8.13 -8.80 4.95
CA GLY A 101 7.97 -10.23 4.73
C GLY A 101 6.56 -10.63 4.31
N VAL A 102 6.35 -11.93 4.13
CA VAL A 102 5.08 -12.51 3.68
C VAL A 102 4.28 -13.03 4.87
N HIS A 103 3.14 -12.40 5.12
CA HIS A 103 2.22 -12.73 6.20
C HIS A 103 1.01 -13.47 5.63
N LYS A 104 0.89 -14.76 5.99
CA LYS A 104 -0.25 -15.61 5.60
C LYS A 104 -0.97 -16.05 6.88
N PRO A 105 -2.09 -15.41 7.22
CA PRO A 105 -2.89 -15.84 8.35
C PRO A 105 -3.44 -17.24 8.07
N LYS A 106 -2.95 -18.26 8.76
CA LYS A 106 -3.36 -19.65 8.54
C LYS A 106 -4.71 -19.98 9.16
N ASP A 107 -5.05 -19.30 10.24
CA ASP A 107 -6.18 -19.65 11.10
C ASP A 107 -7.28 -18.57 11.15
N LEU A 108 -7.28 -17.65 10.19
CA LEU A 108 -8.33 -16.62 10.14
C LEU A 108 -9.55 -17.11 9.37
N PRO A 109 -10.74 -17.07 9.97
CA PRO A 109 -11.97 -17.32 9.25
C PRO A 109 -12.05 -16.41 8.03
N ASN A 110 -12.22 -16.98 6.84
CA ASN A 110 -12.34 -16.25 5.57
C ASN A 110 -11.15 -15.36 5.20
N GLY A 111 -9.97 -15.55 5.80
CA GLY A 111 -8.81 -14.67 5.57
C GLY A 111 -9.05 -13.22 5.99
N GLU A 112 -9.84 -13.00 7.03
CA GLU A 112 -10.20 -11.67 7.54
C GLU A 112 -9.49 -11.35 8.85
N ILE A 113 -9.07 -10.09 8.98
CA ILE A 113 -8.59 -9.49 10.22
C ILE A 113 -9.60 -8.44 10.66
N ASP A 114 -10.27 -8.68 11.77
CA ASP A 114 -11.15 -7.70 12.40
C ASP A 114 -10.31 -6.65 13.13
N VAL A 115 -10.42 -5.40 12.68
CA VAL A 115 -9.69 -4.29 13.28
C VAL A 115 -10.55 -3.64 14.36
N PRO A 116 -10.13 -3.68 15.63
CA PRO A 116 -10.91 -3.14 16.72
C PRO A 116 -10.92 -1.61 16.75
N SER A 117 -11.78 -1.03 17.57
CA SER A 117 -11.80 0.43 17.79
C SER A 117 -10.50 0.91 18.43
N ASN A 118 -10.10 2.14 18.11
CA ASN A 118 -8.90 2.80 18.63
C ASN A 118 -7.59 2.08 18.27
N CYS A 119 -7.59 1.33 17.18
CA CYS A 119 -6.44 0.55 16.70
C CYS A 119 -5.86 1.12 15.41
N THR A 120 -4.54 1.09 15.32
CA THR A 120 -3.79 1.32 14.09
C THR A 120 -3.32 -0.02 13.53
N VAL A 121 -3.54 -0.26 12.25
CA VAL A 121 -2.89 -1.33 11.50
C VAL A 121 -1.78 -0.69 10.67
N TYR A 122 -0.55 -1.07 10.93
CA TYR A 122 0.60 -0.60 10.20
C TYR A 122 1.20 -1.71 9.32
N LEU A 123 1.21 -1.46 8.03
CA LEU A 123 1.87 -2.32 7.06
C LEU A 123 3.22 -1.68 6.69
N ALA A 124 4.31 -2.17 7.27
CA ALA A 124 5.65 -1.64 7.01
C ALA A 124 6.04 -1.77 5.53
N PRO A 125 6.96 -0.94 5.03
CA PRO A 125 7.56 -1.15 3.72
C PRO A 125 8.10 -2.58 3.60
N GLY A 126 7.72 -3.29 2.52
CA GLY A 126 8.09 -4.70 2.33
C GLY A 126 7.16 -5.72 2.99
N ALA A 127 6.17 -5.30 3.78
CA ALA A 127 5.12 -6.20 4.27
C ALA A 127 4.18 -6.61 3.13
N LEU A 128 3.92 -7.91 3.00
CA LEU A 128 2.95 -8.48 2.07
C LEU A 128 1.96 -9.34 2.85
N VAL A 129 0.74 -8.84 3.01
CA VAL A 129 -0.28 -9.45 3.88
C VAL A 129 -1.38 -10.09 3.02
N LYS A 130 -1.58 -11.39 3.17
CA LYS A 130 -2.64 -12.16 2.48
C LYS A 130 -3.91 -12.22 3.32
N ALA A 131 -4.52 -11.08 3.57
CA ALA A 131 -5.76 -10.99 4.33
C ALA A 131 -6.57 -9.76 3.91
N LYS A 132 -7.87 -9.81 4.19
CA LYS A 132 -8.77 -8.66 4.18
C LYS A 132 -8.72 -7.97 5.54
N LEU A 133 -8.71 -6.64 5.56
CA LEU A 133 -8.89 -5.86 6.79
C LEU A 133 -10.36 -5.45 6.91
N ARG A 134 -11.04 -5.87 7.98
CA ARG A 134 -12.43 -5.54 8.23
C ARG A 134 -12.56 -4.57 9.41
N VAL A 135 -13.22 -3.44 9.17
CA VAL A 135 -13.55 -2.42 10.16
C VAL A 135 -15.07 -2.36 10.26
N ASP A 136 -15.65 -3.12 11.18
CA ASP A 136 -17.10 -3.16 11.38
C ASP A 136 -17.48 -2.67 12.78
N ARG A 137 -18.44 -1.74 12.86
CA ARG A 137 -18.90 -1.13 14.11
C ARG A 137 -17.77 -0.58 14.99
N ALA A 138 -16.70 -0.10 14.35
CA ALA A 138 -15.51 0.41 15.03
C ALA A 138 -15.38 1.93 14.90
N LYS A 139 -14.57 2.52 15.78
CA LYS A 139 -14.28 3.95 15.79
C LYS A 139 -12.79 4.21 15.96
N ASN A 140 -12.31 5.33 15.38
CA ASN A 140 -10.91 5.76 15.49
C ASN A 140 -9.94 4.68 15.00
N VAL A 141 -10.13 4.21 13.78
CA VAL A 141 -9.26 3.18 13.18
C VAL A 141 -8.36 3.81 12.15
N ARG A 142 -7.11 3.38 12.12
CA ARG A 142 -6.13 3.78 11.10
C ARG A 142 -5.54 2.54 10.44
N ILE A 143 -5.45 2.56 9.13
CA ILE A 143 -4.78 1.54 8.33
C ILE A 143 -3.76 2.28 7.48
N VAL A 144 -2.48 2.18 7.83
CA VAL A 144 -1.45 3.04 7.28
C VAL A 144 -0.16 2.28 6.95
N GLY A 145 0.74 2.89 6.21
CA GLY A 145 2.03 2.32 5.85
C GLY A 145 2.27 2.23 4.35
N ARG A 146 3.31 1.50 3.95
CA ARG A 146 3.74 1.32 2.55
C ARG A 146 3.73 -0.14 2.11
N GLY A 147 3.24 -1.03 2.96
CA GLY A 147 3.09 -2.45 2.64
C GLY A 147 1.91 -2.74 1.72
N MET A 148 1.68 -4.02 1.47
CA MET A 148 0.71 -4.52 0.49
C MET A 148 -0.29 -5.49 1.10
N LEU A 149 -1.55 -5.36 0.70
CA LEU A 149 -2.53 -6.44 0.79
C LEU A 149 -2.51 -7.21 -0.54
N PHE A 150 -2.26 -8.51 -0.49
CA PHE A 150 -2.06 -9.32 -1.68
C PHE A 150 -3.13 -10.40 -1.80
N GLN A 151 -3.85 -10.38 -2.92
CA GLN A 151 -4.94 -11.31 -3.25
C GLN A 151 -6.00 -11.47 -2.14
N PRO A 152 -6.42 -10.39 -1.47
CA PRO A 152 -7.51 -10.50 -0.51
C PRO A 152 -8.84 -10.69 -1.24
N LEU A 153 -9.84 -11.24 -0.56
CA LEU A 153 -11.21 -11.26 -1.08
C LEU A 153 -11.69 -9.83 -1.36
N ARG A 154 -11.45 -8.93 -0.43
CA ARG A 154 -11.54 -7.46 -0.53
C ARG A 154 -10.35 -6.87 0.20
N GLY A 155 -9.87 -5.71 -0.21
CA GLY A 155 -8.72 -5.08 0.47
C GLY A 155 -9.09 -4.60 1.86
N VAL A 156 -9.86 -3.54 1.96
CA VAL A 156 -10.37 -2.97 3.21
C VAL A 156 -11.89 -2.86 3.14
N GLU A 157 -12.58 -3.40 4.13
CA GLU A 157 -14.02 -3.28 4.27
C GLU A 157 -14.37 -2.44 5.50
N ILE A 158 -15.15 -1.34 5.30
CA ILE A 158 -15.47 -0.36 6.35
C ILE A 158 -16.98 -0.24 6.43
N THR A 159 -17.59 -0.81 7.47
CA THR A 159 -19.05 -0.80 7.64
C THR A 159 -19.43 -0.32 9.03
N ARG A 160 -20.54 0.44 9.11
CA ARG A 160 -21.13 0.94 10.37
C ARG A 160 -20.10 1.56 11.33
N SER A 161 -19.10 2.24 10.76
CA SER A 161 -17.92 2.69 11.48
C SER A 161 -17.76 4.21 11.42
N ARG A 162 -16.92 4.77 12.27
CA ARG A 162 -16.71 6.21 12.35
C ARG A 162 -15.24 6.55 12.58
N ASN A 163 -14.79 7.64 11.93
CA ASN A 163 -13.42 8.14 12.02
C ASN A 163 -12.40 7.06 11.63
N VAL A 164 -12.46 6.66 10.36
CA VAL A 164 -11.55 5.64 9.79
C VAL A 164 -10.64 6.30 8.77
N HIS A 165 -9.35 6.06 8.90
CA HIS A 165 -8.33 6.60 8.01
C HIS A 165 -7.54 5.47 7.34
N VAL A 166 -7.49 5.46 6.01
CA VAL A 166 -6.71 4.50 5.23
C VAL A 166 -5.73 5.27 4.36
N GLU A 167 -4.43 5.03 4.53
CA GLU A 167 -3.42 5.77 3.78
C GLU A 167 -2.19 4.95 3.41
N GLY A 168 -1.75 5.12 2.16
CA GLY A 168 -0.41 4.74 1.71
C GLY A 168 -0.26 3.32 1.22
N ILE A 169 -1.13 2.41 1.62
CA ILE A 169 -1.06 0.98 1.29
C ILE A 169 -1.29 0.71 -0.21
N THR A 170 -0.84 -0.46 -0.63
CA THR A 170 -1.10 -0.99 -1.98
C THR A 170 -1.96 -2.26 -1.86
N VAL A 171 -2.96 -2.40 -2.71
CA VAL A 171 -3.79 -3.61 -2.81
C VAL A 171 -3.55 -4.24 -4.18
N VAL A 172 -3.15 -5.49 -4.20
CA VAL A 172 -2.77 -6.22 -5.42
C VAL A 172 -3.71 -7.40 -5.62
N ASN A 173 -4.33 -7.47 -6.79
CA ASN A 173 -5.24 -8.53 -7.21
C ASN A 173 -6.33 -8.87 -6.18
N PRO A 174 -7.10 -7.89 -5.69
CA PRO A 174 -8.27 -8.21 -4.88
C PRO A 174 -9.29 -8.94 -5.75
N GLN A 175 -9.96 -9.96 -5.18
CA GLN A 175 -10.99 -10.72 -5.92
C GLN A 175 -12.24 -9.87 -6.20
N HIS A 176 -12.49 -8.85 -5.36
CA HIS A 176 -13.59 -7.90 -5.51
C HIS A 176 -13.07 -6.46 -5.34
N TYR A 177 -13.60 -5.71 -4.40
CA TYR A 177 -13.27 -4.29 -4.22
C TYR A 177 -11.93 -4.08 -3.49
N THR A 178 -11.18 -3.09 -3.93
CA THR A 178 -10.01 -2.59 -3.21
C THR A 178 -10.40 -2.03 -1.85
N ILE A 179 -11.43 -1.19 -1.84
CA ILE A 179 -12.05 -0.64 -0.62
C ILE A 179 -13.56 -0.69 -0.79
N LEU A 180 -14.24 -1.25 0.19
CA LEU A 180 -15.70 -1.26 0.30
C LEU A 180 -16.11 -0.49 1.53
N GLY A 181 -17.13 0.35 1.41
CA GLY A 181 -17.68 1.12 2.53
C GLY A 181 -19.20 1.16 2.53
N GLY A 182 -19.79 1.20 3.73
CA GLY A 182 -21.23 1.41 3.90
C GLY A 182 -21.58 1.85 5.32
N GLU A 183 -22.63 2.66 5.45
CA GLU A 183 -23.19 3.12 6.74
C GLU A 183 -22.14 3.75 7.69
N SER A 184 -21.09 4.36 7.13
CA SER A 184 -19.95 4.87 7.89
C SER A 184 -19.81 6.40 7.76
N ARG A 185 -19.16 7.04 8.74
CA ARG A 185 -18.97 8.49 8.77
C ARG A 185 -17.52 8.86 9.05
N LYS A 186 -17.06 10.00 8.49
CA LYS A 186 -15.67 10.49 8.62
C LYS A 186 -14.67 9.44 8.18
N VAL A 187 -14.84 8.91 6.98
CA VAL A 187 -13.90 7.99 6.35
C VAL A 187 -13.01 8.77 5.42
N THR A 188 -11.70 8.64 5.58
CA THR A 188 -10.68 9.24 4.72
C THR A 188 -9.87 8.13 4.07
N VAL A 189 -9.73 8.18 2.75
CA VAL A 189 -8.90 7.28 1.97
C VAL A 189 -7.93 8.11 1.15
N ARG A 190 -6.64 7.96 1.37
CA ARG A 190 -5.60 8.74 0.71
C ARG A 190 -4.48 7.84 0.20
N ASN A 191 -3.93 8.17 -0.97
CA ASN A 191 -2.73 7.54 -1.50
C ASN A 191 -2.75 5.99 -1.52
N VAL A 192 -3.92 5.39 -1.65
CA VAL A 192 -4.08 3.95 -1.85
C VAL A 192 -3.85 3.63 -3.33
N LYS A 193 -3.11 2.56 -3.62
CA LYS A 193 -2.89 2.04 -4.97
C LYS A 193 -3.62 0.72 -5.11
N SER A 194 -4.17 0.48 -6.29
CA SER A 194 -4.82 -0.79 -6.62
C SER A 194 -4.29 -1.29 -7.95
N PHE A 195 -3.88 -2.54 -7.95
CA PHE A 195 -3.50 -3.27 -9.15
C PHE A 195 -4.34 -4.52 -9.25
N SER A 196 -4.93 -4.76 -10.42
CA SER A 196 -5.67 -5.96 -10.71
C SER A 196 -5.36 -6.39 -12.14
N SER A 197 -5.09 -7.65 -12.33
CA SER A 197 -4.89 -8.32 -13.61
C SER A 197 -6.12 -9.10 -14.00
#